data_93aa798f9386d4c5aa4b7cdc52613274
#
_entry.id   93aa798f9386d4c5aa4b7cdc52613274
#
_cell.length_a   1.000
_cell.length_b   1.000
_cell.length_c   1.000
_cell.angle_alpha   90.00
_cell.angle_beta   90.00
_cell.angle_gamma   90.00
#
_symmetry.space_group_name_H-M   'P 1'
#
loop_
_entity.id
_entity.type
_entity.pdbx_description
1 polymer ?
#
loop_
_entity_poly.entity_id
_entity_poly.type
_entity_poly.pdbx_seq_one_letter_code
_entity_poly.pdbx_strand_id
1 'polypeptide(L)' 'MTLDELKIGSSAVITAVGGDGALRCRLLDMGLTPRTRVMVRKVAPMGDPIELFLRGYELTIRLEDAQKIEIT' A
#
# COMPACT_ATOMS: atom_id res chain seq x y z
N MET A 1 2.58 -5.19 -11.07
CA MET A 1 3.12 -3.96 -10.47
C MET A 1 2.80 -3.93 -8.99
N THR A 2 3.74 -3.55 -8.15
CA THR A 2 3.51 -3.49 -6.71
C THR A 2 3.35 -2.04 -6.26
N LEU A 3 2.77 -1.86 -5.07
CA LEU A 3 2.39 -0.55 -4.56
C LEU A 3 3.57 0.41 -4.41
N ASP A 4 4.76 -0.11 -4.13
CA ASP A 4 5.97 0.69 -4.01
C ASP A 4 6.38 1.36 -5.32
N GLU A 5 5.86 0.87 -6.45
CA GLU A 5 6.17 1.41 -7.77
C GLU A 5 5.20 2.53 -8.18
N LEU A 6 4.15 2.75 -7.40
CA LEU A 6 3.15 3.78 -7.72
C LEU A 6 3.70 5.16 -7.39
N LYS A 7 3.54 6.10 -8.32
CA LYS A 7 4.04 7.46 -8.15
C LYS A 7 3.19 8.28 -7.19
N ILE A 8 3.82 9.22 -6.51
CA ILE A 8 3.11 10.17 -5.63
C ILE A 8 2.01 10.86 -6.42
N GLY A 9 0.82 10.91 -5.83
CA GLY A 9 -0.33 11.52 -6.46
C GLY A 9 -1.13 10.60 -7.36
N SER A 10 -0.62 9.39 -7.63
CA SER A 10 -1.30 8.42 -8.47
C SER A 10 -2.12 7.46 -7.63
N SER A 11 -3.18 6.93 -8.23
CA SER A 11 -4.07 5.96 -7.60
C SER A 11 -4.03 4.65 -8.37
N ALA A 12 -4.33 3.57 -7.65
CA ALA A 12 -4.45 2.24 -8.25
C ALA A 12 -5.37 1.40 -7.39
N VAL A 13 -5.74 0.22 -7.91
CA VAL A 13 -6.59 -0.71 -7.18
C VAL A 13 -5.75 -1.90 -6.76
N ILE A 14 -5.88 -2.30 -5.50
CA ILE A 14 -5.18 -3.47 -4.98
C ILE A 14 -5.80 -4.72 -5.59
N THR A 15 -4.95 -5.59 -6.12
CA THR A 15 -5.41 -6.85 -6.72
C THR A 15 -5.08 -8.05 -5.85
N ALA A 16 -3.97 -7.99 -5.12
CA ALA A 16 -3.58 -9.09 -4.24
C ALA A 16 -2.66 -8.58 -3.14
N VAL A 17 -2.68 -9.26 -2.02
CA VAL A 17 -1.82 -8.95 -0.88
C VAL A 17 -0.99 -10.18 -0.57
N GLY A 18 0.33 -10.03 -0.66
CA GLY A 18 1.27 -11.11 -0.39
C GLY A 18 1.81 -11.08 1.03
N GLY A 19 2.94 -11.76 1.23
CA GLY A 19 3.57 -11.88 2.52
C GLY A 19 3.24 -13.20 3.22
N ASP A 20 3.82 -13.42 4.39
CA ASP A 20 3.49 -14.59 5.19
C ASP A 20 2.16 -14.36 5.93
N GLY A 21 1.68 -15.38 6.65
CA GLY A 21 0.36 -15.33 7.29
C GLY A 21 0.17 -14.15 8.22
N ALA A 22 1.13 -13.88 9.10
CA ALA A 22 1.02 -12.80 10.08
C ALA A 22 1.07 -11.43 9.40
N LEU A 23 2.02 -11.23 8.50
CA LEU A 23 2.14 -9.98 7.77
C LEU A 23 0.92 -9.72 6.91
N ARG A 24 0.48 -10.75 6.18
CA ARG A 24 -0.69 -10.63 5.31
C ARG A 24 -1.93 -10.24 6.10
N CYS A 25 -2.17 -10.90 7.25
CA CYS A 25 -3.30 -10.56 8.10
C CYS A 25 -3.23 -9.13 8.61
N ARG A 26 -2.05 -8.67 8.99
CA ARG A 26 -1.86 -7.30 9.47
C ARG A 26 -2.19 -6.29 8.36
N LEU A 27 -1.71 -6.53 7.14
CA LEU A 27 -1.98 -5.64 6.03
C LEU A 27 -3.47 -5.58 5.69
N LEU A 28 -4.14 -6.73 5.71
CA LEU A 28 -5.58 -6.79 5.48
C LEU A 28 -6.36 -6.06 6.57
N ASP A 29 -5.95 -6.22 7.83
CA ASP A 29 -6.59 -5.54 8.96
C ASP A 29 -6.45 -4.03 8.87
N MET A 30 -5.39 -3.56 8.25
CA MET A 30 -5.17 -2.13 8.03
C MET A 30 -6.03 -1.56 6.90
N GLY A 31 -6.80 -2.41 6.22
CA GLY A 31 -7.66 -1.98 5.14
C GLY A 31 -7.07 -2.17 3.74
N LEU A 32 -5.87 -2.74 3.64
CA LEU A 32 -5.23 -2.96 2.35
C LEU A 32 -5.73 -4.27 1.73
N THR A 33 -7.01 -4.28 1.38
CA THR A 33 -7.69 -5.47 0.87
C THR A 33 -7.84 -5.40 -0.66
N PRO A 34 -7.96 -6.56 -1.33
CA PRO A 34 -8.21 -6.56 -2.77
C PRO A 34 -9.43 -5.74 -3.13
N ARG A 35 -9.38 -5.07 -4.29
CA ARG A 35 -10.41 -4.18 -4.83
C ARG A 35 -10.49 -2.82 -4.14
N THR A 36 -9.59 -2.53 -3.21
CA THR A 36 -9.54 -1.22 -2.55
C THR A 36 -8.71 -0.28 -3.42
N ARG A 37 -9.25 0.92 -3.66
CA ARG A 37 -8.49 1.98 -4.34
C ARG A 37 -7.58 2.65 -3.33
N VAL A 38 -6.34 2.85 -3.70
CA VAL A 38 -5.33 3.48 -2.85
C VAL A 38 -4.57 4.53 -3.65
N MET A 39 -4.21 5.63 -2.98
CA MET A 39 -3.39 6.68 -3.58
C MET A 39 -2.14 6.87 -2.74
N VAL A 40 -1.00 7.07 -3.39
CA VAL A 40 0.25 7.43 -2.71
C VAL A 40 0.26 8.95 -2.53
N ARG A 41 0.26 9.43 -1.29
CA ARG A 41 0.26 10.86 -1.00
C ARG A 41 1.65 11.41 -0.82
N LYS A 42 2.48 10.71 -0.07
CA LYS A 42 3.84 11.15 0.23
C LYS A 42 4.75 9.93 0.36
N VAL A 43 6.03 10.20 0.12
CA VAL A 43 7.08 9.22 0.37
C VAL A 43 8.16 9.96 1.13
N ALA A 44 8.65 9.39 2.23
CA ALA A 44 9.71 10.02 3.01
C ALA A 44 10.96 10.21 2.15
N PRO A 45 11.83 11.18 2.48
CA PRO A 45 12.99 11.51 1.64
C PRO A 45 13.88 10.32 1.26
N MET A 46 13.94 9.30 2.12
CA MET A 46 14.72 8.09 1.86
C MET A 46 13.92 6.99 1.15
N GLY A 47 12.69 7.29 0.74
CA GLY A 47 11.82 6.32 0.10
C GLY A 47 11.00 5.47 1.05
N ASP A 48 11.11 5.68 2.35
CA ASP A 48 10.48 4.88 3.39
C ASP A 48 10.31 5.71 4.65
N PRO A 49 9.12 5.77 5.25
CA PRO A 49 7.88 5.08 4.89
C PRO A 49 7.09 5.76 3.77
N ILE A 50 6.04 5.07 3.33
CA ILE A 50 5.14 5.57 2.30
C ILE A 50 3.80 5.91 2.96
N GLU A 51 3.28 7.11 2.67
CA GLU A 51 1.98 7.54 3.17
C GLU A 51 0.93 7.34 2.09
N LEU A 52 -0.11 6.60 2.43
CA LEU A 52 -1.20 6.26 1.53
C LEU A 52 -2.49 6.94 1.96
N PHE A 53 -3.41 7.10 1.01
CA PHE A 53 -4.77 7.55 1.30
C PHE A 53 -5.72 6.51 0.72
N LEU A 54 -6.63 6.01 1.55
CA LEU A 54 -7.61 5.02 1.14
C LEU A 54 -8.84 5.11 2.04
N ARG A 55 -10.01 4.89 1.45
CA ARG A 55 -11.29 4.88 2.18
C ARG A 55 -11.51 6.08 3.10
N GLY A 56 -10.96 7.25 2.73
CA GLY A 56 -11.15 8.47 3.47
C GLY A 56 -10.19 8.69 4.63
N TYR A 57 -9.17 7.85 4.79
CA TYR A 57 -8.18 8.04 5.84
C TYR A 57 -6.76 7.83 5.33
N GLU A 58 -5.81 8.31 6.13
CA GLU A 58 -4.40 8.18 5.80
C GLU A 58 -3.78 6.99 6.54
N LEU A 59 -2.86 6.32 5.86
CA LEU A 59 -2.19 5.15 6.39
C LEU A 59 -0.73 5.20 5.99
N THR A 60 0.17 4.92 6.92
CA THR A 60 1.61 4.88 6.64
C THR A 60 2.08 3.43 6.71
N ILE A 61 2.80 2.99 5.68
CA ILE A 61 3.37 1.64 5.66
C ILE A 61 4.84 1.71 5.27
N ARG A 62 5.57 0.65 5.57
CA ARG A 62 6.96 0.53 5.18
C ARG A 62 7.08 0.16 3.71
N LEU A 63 8.20 0.56 3.11
CA LEU A 63 8.48 0.22 1.72
C LEU A 63 8.42 -1.29 1.50
N GLU A 64 9.01 -2.07 2.40
CA GLU A 64 9.01 -3.54 2.27
C GLU A 64 7.60 -4.13 2.29
N ASP A 65 6.68 -3.50 3.02
CA ASP A 65 5.28 -3.94 3.04
C ASP A 65 4.59 -3.60 1.71
N ALA A 66 4.89 -2.42 1.16
CA ALA A 66 4.33 -2.02 -0.12
C ALA A 66 4.75 -2.96 -1.26
N GLN A 67 5.93 -3.54 -1.14
CA GLN A 67 6.43 -4.50 -2.14
C GLN A 67 5.64 -5.81 -2.15
N LYS A 68 4.84 -6.06 -1.12
CA LYS A 68 4.00 -7.26 -1.03
C LYS A 68 2.59 -7.05 -1.56
N ILE A 69 2.25 -5.83 -1.98
CA ILE A 69 0.90 -5.49 -2.41
C ILE A 69 0.88 -5.28 -3.92
N GLU A 70 0.13 -6.13 -4.60
CA GLU A 70 -0.04 -6.04 -6.06
C GLU A 70 -1.13 -5.03 -6.38
N ILE A 71 -0.88 -4.22 -7.41
CA ILE A 71 -1.85 -3.21 -7.86
C ILE A 71 -2.00 -3.26 -9.38
N THR A 72 -3.05 -2.63 -9.84
CA THR A 72 -3.33 -2.53 -11.27
C THR A 72 -3.70 -1.10 -11.67
#